data_8a385ee7f85027db04669869ad944099
#
_entry.id   8a385ee7f85027db04669869ad944099
#
_cell.length_a   1.000
_cell.length_b   1.000
_cell.length_c   1.000
_cell.angle_alpha   90.00
_cell.angle_beta   90.00
_cell.angle_gamma   90.00
#
_symmetry.space_group_name_H-M   'P 1'
#
loop_
_entity.id
_entity.type
_entity.pdbx_description
1 polymer ?
#
loop_
_entity_poly.entity_id
_entity_poly.type
_entity_poly.pdbx_seq_one_letter_code
_entity_poly.pdbx_strand_id
1 'polypeptide(L)'
;FKARNTMFAKETYVQRRAQLKKTVGSGVLLFLGNDEQGLNYEDNTFRYRQDSTFLYYFGLSFAGLSAIIDIDEDREIIFGDELSIDYIVWMGTQPTLREKASAVGIADTRPAADIMAYLHKAVQSGQSIHYLPPYRAEHKLKLMDWLGLPPARQEGSVPFIRAVVAQRNYKTAEEIEEIEKACNVTADMHIAAMKCIRPGMYEYEVVAEMNHVAERNNCELSFATIATINGQTLHNHYH
;
A
#
# COMPACT_ATOMS: atom_id res chain seq x y z
N PHE A 1 5.51 16.88 -16.62
CA PHE A 1 5.81 15.65 -15.86
C PHE A 1 4.69 14.64 -16.11
N LYS A 2 4.95 13.58 -16.88
CA LYS A 2 4.04 12.44 -16.94
C LYS A 2 4.29 11.61 -15.66
N ALA A 3 3.46 11.79 -14.64
CA ALA A 3 3.41 10.86 -13.55
C ALA A 3 3.04 9.48 -14.13
N ARG A 4 3.86 8.46 -13.91
CA ARG A 4 3.45 7.09 -14.18
C ARG A 4 2.37 6.75 -13.16
N ASN A 5 1.15 6.49 -13.61
CA ASN A 5 0.04 6.13 -12.72
C ASN A 5 0.26 4.77 -12.04
N THR A 6 1.17 3.93 -12.54
CA THR A 6 1.51 2.61 -12.01
C THR A 6 3.01 2.35 -12.17
N MET A 7 3.57 1.55 -11.25
CA MET A 7 4.99 1.18 -11.29
C MET A 7 5.29 0.17 -12.41
N PHE A 8 4.44 -0.83 -12.58
CA PHE A 8 4.59 -1.92 -13.53
C PHE A 8 3.56 -1.86 -14.65
N ALA A 9 3.75 -2.69 -15.67
CA ALA A 9 2.80 -2.84 -16.76
C ALA A 9 1.46 -3.44 -16.25
N LYS A 10 0.38 -3.15 -16.96
CA LYS A 10 -0.97 -3.66 -16.68
C LYS A 10 -0.99 -5.19 -16.52
N GLU A 11 -0.29 -5.86 -17.40
CA GLU A 11 -0.22 -7.32 -17.49
C GLU A 11 0.35 -7.94 -16.22
N THR A 12 1.30 -7.29 -15.56
CA THR A 12 1.90 -7.71 -14.29
C THR A 12 0.83 -7.82 -13.20
N TYR A 13 -0.03 -6.82 -13.07
CA TYR A 13 -1.11 -6.84 -12.07
C TYR A 13 -2.19 -7.87 -12.41
N VAL A 14 -2.56 -8.00 -13.68
CA VAL A 14 -3.52 -9.02 -14.14
C VAL A 14 -3.01 -10.43 -13.81
N GLN A 15 -1.75 -10.73 -14.11
CA GLN A 15 -1.13 -12.02 -13.83
C GLN A 15 -1.04 -12.31 -12.33
N ARG A 16 -0.69 -11.31 -11.51
CA ARG A 16 -0.63 -11.44 -10.05
C ARG A 16 -1.99 -11.83 -9.47
N ARG A 17 -3.07 -11.16 -9.90
CA ARG A 17 -4.43 -11.47 -9.45
C ARG A 17 -4.92 -12.83 -9.97
N ALA A 18 -4.63 -13.18 -11.21
CA ALA A 18 -4.97 -14.48 -11.77
C ALA A 18 -4.29 -15.63 -11.00
N GLN A 19 -3.00 -15.47 -10.66
CA GLN A 19 -2.28 -16.47 -9.85
C GLN A 19 -2.86 -16.56 -8.43
N LEU A 20 -3.23 -15.42 -7.83
CA LEU A 20 -3.84 -15.41 -6.50
C LEU A 20 -5.19 -16.13 -6.48
N LYS A 21 -6.07 -15.84 -7.46
CA LYS A 21 -7.36 -16.54 -7.63
C LYS A 21 -7.16 -18.06 -7.70
N LYS A 22 -6.22 -18.50 -8.53
CA LYS A 22 -5.89 -19.92 -8.68
C LYS A 22 -5.40 -20.57 -7.38
N THR A 23 -4.62 -19.84 -6.58
CA THR A 23 -4.02 -20.37 -5.35
C THR A 23 -5.02 -20.47 -4.21
N VAL A 24 -5.91 -19.48 -4.04
CA VAL A 24 -6.94 -19.49 -2.99
C VAL A 24 -8.11 -20.38 -3.36
N GLY A 25 -8.56 -20.37 -4.61
CA GLY A 25 -9.50 -21.30 -5.19
C GLY A 25 -10.97 -20.91 -5.13
N SER A 26 -11.46 -20.27 -4.08
CA SER A 26 -12.87 -19.85 -3.93
C SER A 26 -13.05 -18.71 -2.96
N GLY A 27 -14.24 -18.10 -2.95
CA GLY A 27 -14.63 -17.03 -2.04
C GLY A 27 -14.27 -15.64 -2.54
N VAL A 28 -14.48 -14.66 -1.69
CA VAL A 28 -14.26 -13.24 -1.93
C VAL A 28 -13.01 -12.77 -1.21
N LEU A 29 -12.03 -12.26 -1.93
CA LEU A 29 -10.81 -11.67 -1.37
C LEU A 29 -11.03 -10.17 -1.19
N LEU A 30 -11.04 -9.71 0.05
CA LEU A 30 -11.16 -8.30 0.41
C LEU A 30 -9.77 -7.69 0.65
N PHE A 31 -9.49 -6.61 -0.08
CA PHE A 31 -8.29 -5.79 0.08
C PHE A 31 -8.66 -4.41 0.59
N LEU A 32 -8.01 -4.00 1.66
CA LEU A 32 -8.16 -2.67 2.25
C LEU A 32 -6.99 -1.80 1.83
N GLY A 33 -7.27 -0.75 1.09
CA GLY A 33 -6.32 0.34 0.88
C GLY A 33 -6.28 1.25 2.11
N ASN A 34 -5.16 1.96 2.25
CA ASN A 34 -4.98 2.92 3.33
C ASN A 34 -5.77 4.20 3.05
N ASP A 35 -6.17 4.86 4.11
CA ASP A 35 -6.74 6.21 4.08
C ASP A 35 -5.65 7.24 4.45
N GLU A 36 -5.85 8.50 4.09
CA GLU A 36 -5.04 9.60 4.61
C GLU A 36 -5.24 9.73 6.12
N GLN A 37 -4.20 10.15 6.82
CA GLN A 37 -4.26 10.35 8.27
C GLN A 37 -3.83 11.76 8.60
N GLY A 38 -4.68 12.48 9.34
CA GLY A 38 -4.36 13.80 9.86
C GLY A 38 -3.17 13.76 10.84
N LEU A 39 -2.25 14.69 10.69
CA LEU A 39 -1.14 14.90 11.61
C LEU A 39 -1.59 15.61 12.87
N ASN A 40 -2.30 16.74 12.72
CA ASN A 40 -2.79 17.58 13.80
C ASN A 40 -4.20 18.13 13.53
N TYR A 41 -4.67 18.08 12.30
CA TYR A 41 -6.05 18.34 11.87
C TYR A 41 -6.28 17.69 10.50
N GLU A 42 -7.52 17.71 9.99
CA GLU A 42 -7.98 16.91 8.85
C GLU A 42 -7.17 17.15 7.58
N ASP A 43 -6.92 18.41 7.22
CA ASP A 43 -6.25 18.75 5.95
C ASP A 43 -4.71 18.73 6.02
N ASN A 44 -4.13 18.61 7.23
CA ASN A 44 -2.68 18.45 7.38
C ASN A 44 -2.34 17.00 7.66
N THR A 45 -2.12 16.23 6.59
CA THR A 45 -1.94 14.79 6.68
C THR A 45 -0.48 14.38 6.75
N PHE A 46 -0.23 13.22 7.36
CA PHE A 46 1.03 12.49 7.13
C PHE A 46 1.18 12.19 5.64
N ARG A 47 2.43 12.04 5.20
CA ARG A 47 2.69 11.60 3.83
C ARG A 47 1.97 10.28 3.57
N TYR A 48 1.18 10.24 2.51
CA TYR A 48 0.38 9.07 2.17
C TYR A 48 1.27 7.89 1.75
N ARG A 49 0.97 6.72 2.26
CA ARG A 49 1.53 5.45 1.82
C ARG A 49 0.43 4.40 1.70
N GLN A 50 0.33 3.82 0.52
CA GLN A 50 -0.62 2.73 0.27
C GLN A 50 -0.22 1.44 1.00
N ASP A 51 -1.21 0.62 1.38
CA ASP A 51 -0.97 -0.75 1.84
C ASP A 51 -0.13 -1.53 0.83
N SER A 52 0.91 -2.20 1.30
CA SER A 52 1.88 -2.85 0.43
C SER A 52 1.29 -4.03 -0.35
N THR A 53 0.29 -4.73 0.19
CA THR A 53 -0.37 -5.83 -0.50
C THR A 53 -1.37 -5.30 -1.52
N PHE A 54 -2.12 -4.25 -1.16
CA PHE A 54 -2.97 -3.54 -2.12
C PHE A 54 -2.14 -3.02 -3.30
N LEU A 55 -1.02 -2.36 -3.02
CA LEU A 55 -0.11 -1.86 -4.07
C LEU A 55 0.44 -2.98 -4.96
N TYR A 56 0.76 -4.13 -4.38
CA TYR A 56 1.28 -5.28 -5.12
C TYR A 56 0.28 -5.84 -6.14
N TYR A 57 -1.01 -5.94 -5.78
CA TYR A 57 -2.03 -6.53 -6.64
C TYR A 57 -2.75 -5.52 -7.55
N PHE A 58 -2.79 -4.25 -7.16
CA PHE A 58 -3.57 -3.23 -7.87
C PHE A 58 -2.73 -2.06 -8.39
N GLY A 59 -1.51 -1.85 -7.91
CA GLY A 59 -0.63 -0.79 -8.40
C GLY A 59 -1.12 0.64 -8.20
N LEU A 60 -2.22 0.84 -7.45
CA LEU A 60 -2.86 2.13 -7.25
C LEU A 60 -2.46 2.72 -5.90
N SER A 61 -1.80 3.88 -5.93
CA SER A 61 -1.33 4.58 -4.72
C SER A 61 -2.17 5.82 -4.45
N PHE A 62 -3.46 5.60 -4.13
CA PHE A 62 -4.43 6.64 -3.78
C PHE A 62 -5.15 6.25 -2.51
N ALA A 63 -5.51 7.23 -1.69
CA ALA A 63 -6.27 7.01 -0.47
C ALA A 63 -7.73 6.62 -0.76
N GLY A 64 -8.40 6.03 0.24
CA GLY A 64 -9.83 5.76 0.19
C GLY A 64 -10.24 4.60 -0.72
N LEU A 65 -9.29 3.80 -1.20
CA LEU A 65 -9.59 2.65 -2.06
C LEU A 65 -9.78 1.38 -1.24
N SER A 66 -10.69 0.54 -1.74
CA SER A 66 -10.78 -0.87 -1.37
C SER A 66 -10.98 -1.70 -2.63
N ALA A 67 -10.67 -2.99 -2.58
CA ALA A 67 -10.86 -3.85 -3.74
C ALA A 67 -11.43 -5.21 -3.33
N ILE A 68 -12.16 -5.80 -4.24
CA ILE A 68 -12.67 -7.17 -4.14
C ILE A 68 -12.20 -7.97 -5.36
N ILE A 69 -11.70 -9.17 -5.09
CA ILE A 69 -11.59 -10.24 -6.08
C ILE A 69 -12.58 -11.33 -5.66
N ASP A 70 -13.69 -11.43 -6.37
CA ASP A 70 -14.68 -12.48 -6.19
C ASP A 70 -14.31 -13.64 -7.12
N ILE A 71 -13.78 -14.71 -6.52
CA ILE A 71 -13.27 -15.86 -7.27
C ILE A 71 -14.43 -16.65 -7.87
N ASP A 72 -15.51 -16.78 -7.12
CA ASP A 72 -16.66 -17.61 -7.48
C ASP A 72 -17.47 -16.99 -8.63
N GLU A 73 -17.54 -15.66 -8.68
CA GLU A 73 -18.22 -14.89 -9.72
C GLU A 73 -17.28 -14.38 -10.83
N ASP A 74 -15.99 -14.67 -10.71
CA ASP A 74 -14.89 -14.18 -11.59
C ASP A 74 -14.95 -12.66 -11.81
N ARG A 75 -15.02 -11.90 -10.70
CA ARG A 75 -15.09 -10.43 -10.72
C ARG A 75 -13.94 -9.80 -9.98
N GLU A 76 -13.45 -8.70 -10.52
CA GLU A 76 -12.46 -7.83 -9.90
C GLU A 76 -13.02 -6.41 -9.86
N ILE A 77 -13.16 -5.83 -8.67
CA ILE A 77 -13.85 -4.55 -8.46
C ILE A 77 -12.98 -3.64 -7.62
N ILE A 78 -12.81 -2.39 -8.05
CA ILE A 78 -12.26 -1.31 -7.22
C ILE A 78 -13.40 -0.47 -6.68
N PHE A 79 -13.40 -0.26 -5.37
CA PHE A 79 -14.30 0.65 -4.68
C PHE A 79 -13.55 1.91 -4.27
N GLY A 80 -14.15 3.05 -4.55
CA GLY A 80 -13.61 4.36 -4.24
C GLY A 80 -14.50 5.45 -4.78
N ASP A 81 -14.28 6.67 -4.33
CA ASP A 81 -15.09 7.80 -4.76
C ASP A 81 -14.32 8.67 -5.76
N GLU A 82 -15.05 9.32 -6.65
CA GLU A 82 -14.48 10.35 -7.53
C GLU A 82 -14.17 11.61 -6.72
N LEU A 83 -13.19 12.37 -7.17
CA LEU A 83 -12.82 13.61 -6.50
C LEU A 83 -13.96 14.62 -6.52
N SER A 84 -14.23 15.24 -5.38
CA SER A 84 -15.14 16.38 -5.30
C SER A 84 -14.60 17.58 -6.09
N ILE A 85 -15.50 18.51 -6.44
CA ILE A 85 -15.10 19.77 -7.10
C ILE A 85 -14.10 20.54 -6.24
N ASP A 86 -14.31 20.58 -4.92
CA ASP A 86 -13.42 21.27 -4.00
C ASP A 86 -12.02 20.63 -4.03
N TYR A 87 -11.95 19.31 -4.07
CA TYR A 87 -10.66 18.61 -4.15
C TYR A 87 -9.95 18.88 -5.49
N ILE A 88 -10.71 19.00 -6.59
CA ILE A 88 -10.16 19.37 -7.91
C ILE A 88 -9.58 20.80 -7.89
N VAL A 89 -10.21 21.72 -7.15
CA VAL A 89 -9.68 23.09 -6.98
C VAL A 89 -8.31 23.08 -6.30
N TRP A 90 -8.10 22.23 -5.30
CA TRP A 90 -6.83 22.12 -4.57
C TRP A 90 -5.76 21.33 -5.31
N MET A 91 -6.13 20.21 -5.92
CA MET A 91 -5.19 19.22 -6.47
C MET A 91 -5.07 19.24 -7.99
N GLY A 92 -5.90 20.03 -8.68
CA GLY A 92 -6.03 19.98 -10.13
C GLY A 92 -6.80 18.76 -10.61
N THR A 93 -7.07 18.73 -11.91
CA THR A 93 -7.78 17.61 -12.55
C THR A 93 -6.95 16.33 -12.48
N GLN A 94 -7.56 15.28 -11.95
CA GLN A 94 -6.95 13.95 -11.83
C GLN A 94 -7.70 12.95 -12.73
N PRO A 95 -7.06 11.84 -13.12
CA PRO A 95 -7.77 10.75 -13.80
C PRO A 95 -8.90 10.21 -12.92
N THR A 96 -10.01 9.84 -13.54
CA THR A 96 -11.16 9.21 -12.89
C THR A 96 -10.78 7.87 -12.27
N LEU A 97 -11.59 7.38 -11.32
CA LEU A 97 -11.40 6.05 -10.74
C LEU A 97 -11.38 4.96 -11.83
N ARG A 98 -12.27 5.09 -12.82
CA ARG A 98 -12.35 4.17 -13.97
C ARG A 98 -11.06 4.15 -14.79
N GLU A 99 -10.48 5.31 -15.09
CA GLU A 99 -9.23 5.41 -15.83
C GLU A 99 -8.06 4.79 -15.05
N LYS A 100 -7.99 5.07 -13.75
CA LYS A 100 -6.99 4.50 -12.86
C LYS A 100 -7.12 2.97 -12.79
N ALA A 101 -8.30 2.42 -12.59
CA ALA A 101 -8.57 0.98 -12.54
C ALA A 101 -8.29 0.29 -13.89
N SER A 102 -8.64 0.94 -15.01
CA SER A 102 -8.35 0.43 -16.36
C SER A 102 -6.86 0.28 -16.62
N ALA A 103 -6.02 1.19 -16.08
CA ALA A 103 -4.57 1.13 -16.19
C ALA A 103 -3.96 -0.12 -15.54
N VAL A 104 -4.67 -0.78 -14.63
CA VAL A 104 -4.26 -2.03 -13.96
C VAL A 104 -5.13 -3.22 -14.34
N GLY A 105 -5.96 -3.08 -15.39
CA GLY A 105 -6.74 -4.17 -15.97
C GLY A 105 -8.06 -4.46 -15.28
N ILE A 106 -8.63 -3.52 -14.53
CA ILE A 106 -9.94 -3.67 -13.89
C ILE A 106 -10.94 -2.73 -14.56
N ALA A 107 -12.08 -3.29 -14.98
CA ALA A 107 -13.15 -2.54 -15.67
C ALA A 107 -14.30 -2.14 -14.72
N ASP A 108 -14.53 -2.92 -13.64
CA ASP A 108 -15.62 -2.67 -12.70
C ASP A 108 -15.12 -1.74 -11.57
N THR A 109 -15.71 -0.56 -11.50
CA THR A 109 -15.45 0.42 -10.44
C THR A 109 -16.77 0.85 -9.83
N ARG A 110 -16.83 1.01 -8.51
CA ARG A 110 -18.03 1.36 -7.76
C ARG A 110 -17.74 2.38 -6.67
N PRO A 111 -18.75 3.15 -6.24
CA PRO A 111 -18.64 4.01 -5.07
C PRO A 111 -18.17 3.24 -3.84
N ALA A 112 -17.40 3.88 -2.98
CA ALA A 112 -16.90 3.27 -1.74
C ALA A 112 -18.03 2.73 -0.86
N ALA A 113 -19.19 3.41 -0.83
CA ALA A 113 -20.35 3.01 -0.04
C ALA A 113 -20.96 1.65 -0.45
N ASP A 114 -20.74 1.20 -1.68
CA ASP A 114 -21.36 -0.03 -2.20
C ASP A 114 -20.69 -1.32 -1.70
N ILE A 115 -19.48 -1.21 -1.12
CA ILE A 115 -18.69 -2.39 -0.71
C ILE A 115 -19.41 -3.21 0.37
N MET A 116 -20.03 -2.56 1.34
CA MET A 116 -20.73 -3.23 2.44
C MET A 116 -21.90 -4.08 1.90
N ALA A 117 -22.71 -3.52 0.98
CA ALA A 117 -23.81 -4.25 0.37
C ALA A 117 -23.33 -5.45 -0.45
N TYR A 118 -22.19 -5.31 -1.15
CA TYR A 118 -21.57 -6.42 -1.88
C TYR A 118 -21.14 -7.56 -0.94
N LEU A 119 -20.45 -7.23 0.14
CA LEU A 119 -19.95 -8.21 1.11
C LEU A 119 -21.12 -8.92 1.82
N HIS A 120 -22.15 -8.20 2.22
CA HIS A 120 -23.36 -8.79 2.82
C HIS A 120 -24.06 -9.76 1.86
N LYS A 121 -24.18 -9.40 0.59
CA LYS A 121 -24.75 -10.30 -0.43
C LYS A 121 -23.90 -11.56 -0.59
N ALA A 122 -22.59 -11.44 -0.64
CA ALA A 122 -21.67 -12.57 -0.74
C ALA A 122 -21.83 -13.52 0.45
N VAL A 123 -21.88 -12.98 1.69
CA VAL A 123 -22.11 -13.77 2.90
C VAL A 123 -23.48 -14.47 2.86
N GLN A 124 -24.54 -13.79 2.45
CA GLN A 124 -25.88 -14.38 2.31
C GLN A 124 -25.93 -15.50 1.25
N SER A 125 -25.09 -15.43 0.24
CA SER A 125 -24.93 -16.48 -0.78
C SER A 125 -24.02 -17.64 -0.32
N GLY A 126 -23.51 -17.60 0.89
CA GLY A 126 -22.65 -18.65 1.47
C GLY A 126 -21.19 -18.55 1.05
N GLN A 127 -20.76 -17.45 0.42
CA GLN A 127 -19.34 -17.26 0.10
C GLN A 127 -18.51 -16.93 1.35
N SER A 128 -17.29 -17.45 1.38
CA SER A 128 -16.31 -17.08 2.40
C SER A 128 -15.67 -15.75 2.07
N ILE A 129 -15.59 -14.84 3.05
CA ILE A 129 -14.86 -13.58 2.90
C ILE A 129 -13.47 -13.76 3.47
N HIS A 130 -12.46 -13.59 2.61
CA HIS A 130 -11.04 -13.63 2.96
C HIS A 130 -10.49 -12.22 3.08
N TYR A 131 -9.77 -11.94 4.15
CA TYR A 131 -9.07 -10.68 4.38
C TYR A 131 -7.73 -10.93 5.07
N LEU A 132 -6.82 -9.96 4.97
CA LEU A 132 -5.52 -10.01 5.67
C LEU A 132 -5.62 -9.39 7.05
N PRO A 133 -4.79 -9.81 8.04
CA PRO A 133 -4.80 -9.23 9.37
C PRO A 133 -4.60 -7.72 9.31
N PRO A 134 -5.53 -6.91 9.86
CA PRO A 134 -5.42 -5.47 9.82
C PRO A 134 -4.39 -4.97 10.83
N TYR A 135 -3.44 -4.15 10.38
CA TYR A 135 -2.46 -3.49 11.26
C TYR A 135 -2.80 -2.03 11.55
N ARG A 136 -3.70 -1.42 10.75
CA ARG A 136 -4.14 -0.03 10.89
C ARG A 136 -5.50 0.04 11.60
N ALA A 137 -5.71 1.12 12.37
CA ALA A 137 -6.97 1.31 13.11
C ALA A 137 -8.17 1.44 12.17
N GLU A 138 -8.04 2.20 11.06
CA GLU A 138 -9.11 2.36 10.08
C GLU A 138 -9.51 1.04 9.41
N HIS A 139 -8.57 0.13 9.15
CA HIS A 139 -8.88 -1.19 8.62
C HIS A 139 -9.67 -2.04 9.62
N LYS A 140 -9.35 -1.93 10.92
CA LYS A 140 -10.09 -2.62 11.98
C LYS A 140 -11.52 -2.11 12.08
N LEU A 141 -11.71 -0.80 11.96
CA LEU A 141 -13.03 -0.19 11.96
C LEU A 141 -13.84 -0.61 10.73
N LYS A 142 -13.25 -0.59 9.53
CA LYS A 142 -13.89 -1.06 8.29
C LYS A 142 -14.35 -2.52 8.41
N LEU A 143 -13.51 -3.42 8.90
CA LEU A 143 -13.89 -4.83 9.10
C LEU A 143 -14.99 -5.00 10.16
N MET A 144 -14.99 -4.20 11.20
CA MET A 144 -16.05 -4.20 12.21
C MET A 144 -17.38 -3.73 11.62
N ASP A 145 -17.35 -2.64 10.85
CA ASP A 145 -18.53 -2.04 10.25
C ASP A 145 -19.12 -2.92 9.12
N TRP A 146 -18.26 -3.41 8.22
CA TRP A 146 -18.71 -4.14 7.03
C TRP A 146 -19.04 -5.61 7.27
N LEU A 147 -18.35 -6.26 8.23
CA LEU A 147 -18.47 -7.70 8.48
C LEU A 147 -18.93 -8.04 9.89
N GLY A 148 -19.17 -7.05 10.75
CA GLY A 148 -19.53 -7.29 12.15
C GLY A 148 -18.42 -7.96 12.97
N LEU A 149 -17.15 -7.86 12.54
CA LEU A 149 -16.02 -8.52 13.19
C LEU A 149 -15.38 -7.61 14.23
N PRO A 150 -15.51 -7.89 15.53
CA PRO A 150 -14.82 -7.10 16.54
C PRO A 150 -13.29 -7.24 16.40
N PRO A 151 -12.49 -6.19 16.75
CA PRO A 151 -11.03 -6.19 16.56
C PRO A 151 -10.31 -7.40 17.15
N ALA A 152 -10.81 -7.97 18.24
CA ALA A 152 -10.25 -9.16 18.88
C ALA A 152 -10.41 -10.47 18.06
N ARG A 153 -11.20 -10.45 16.99
CA ARG A 153 -11.44 -11.60 16.09
C ARG A 153 -10.98 -11.39 14.66
N GLN A 154 -10.19 -10.34 14.42
CA GLN A 154 -9.72 -9.98 13.07
C GLN A 154 -8.34 -10.59 12.76
N GLU A 155 -8.25 -11.90 12.86
CA GLU A 155 -6.99 -12.65 12.67
C GLU A 155 -6.59 -12.81 11.19
N GLY A 156 -7.54 -12.59 10.29
CA GLY A 156 -7.34 -12.81 8.85
C GLY A 156 -7.49 -14.27 8.41
N SER A 157 -7.51 -14.48 7.11
CA SER A 157 -7.73 -15.80 6.49
C SER A 157 -6.41 -16.49 6.18
N VAL A 158 -6.12 -17.59 6.86
CA VAL A 158 -4.87 -18.34 6.68
C VAL A 158 -4.61 -18.74 5.22
N PRO A 159 -5.58 -19.25 4.44
CA PRO A 159 -5.36 -19.57 3.02
C PRO A 159 -4.92 -18.34 2.21
N PHE A 160 -5.55 -17.18 2.45
CA PHE A 160 -5.22 -15.94 1.78
C PHE A 160 -3.83 -15.43 2.18
N ILE A 161 -3.51 -15.44 3.47
CA ILE A 161 -2.17 -15.07 3.97
C ILE A 161 -1.09 -15.92 3.30
N ARG A 162 -1.27 -17.25 3.28
CA ARG A 162 -0.31 -18.18 2.67
C ARG A 162 -0.13 -17.93 1.18
N ALA A 163 -1.21 -17.69 0.45
CA ALA A 163 -1.18 -17.39 -0.98
C ALA A 163 -0.39 -16.11 -1.28
N VAL A 164 -0.65 -15.03 -0.51
CA VAL A 164 0.06 -13.75 -0.64
C VAL A 164 1.55 -13.92 -0.32
N VAL A 165 1.88 -14.60 0.77
CA VAL A 165 3.27 -14.83 1.19
C VAL A 165 4.02 -15.66 0.14
N ALA A 166 3.44 -16.77 -0.33
CA ALA A 166 4.06 -17.62 -1.34
C ALA A 166 4.37 -16.84 -2.62
N GLN A 167 3.45 -15.99 -3.06
CA GLN A 167 3.62 -15.21 -4.28
C GLN A 167 4.65 -14.08 -4.13
N ARG A 168 4.65 -13.38 -2.99
CA ARG A 168 5.56 -12.24 -2.75
C ARG A 168 6.96 -12.66 -2.33
N ASN A 169 7.17 -13.88 -1.87
CA ASN A 169 8.50 -14.39 -1.52
C ASN A 169 9.44 -14.48 -2.72
N TYR A 170 8.92 -14.74 -3.91
CA TYR A 170 9.71 -14.77 -5.13
C TYR A 170 9.49 -13.49 -5.92
N LYS A 171 10.59 -12.80 -6.27
CA LYS A 171 10.58 -11.53 -6.99
C LYS A 171 10.70 -11.78 -8.48
N THR A 172 9.92 -11.05 -9.26
CA THR A 172 10.06 -11.01 -10.72
C THR A 172 11.28 -10.18 -11.13
N ALA A 173 11.70 -10.29 -12.39
CA ALA A 173 12.81 -9.49 -12.90
C ALA A 173 12.54 -7.98 -12.78
N GLU A 174 11.30 -7.54 -13.03
CA GLU A 174 10.89 -6.14 -12.88
C GLU A 174 10.99 -5.66 -11.43
N GLU A 175 10.60 -6.50 -10.46
CA GLU A 175 10.73 -6.19 -9.03
C GLU A 175 12.19 -6.11 -8.61
N ILE A 176 13.05 -7.01 -9.12
CA ILE A 176 14.49 -7.00 -8.85
C ILE A 176 15.10 -5.70 -9.35
N GLU A 177 14.76 -5.26 -10.56
CA GLU A 177 15.24 -3.99 -11.12
C GLU A 177 14.92 -2.79 -10.21
N GLU A 178 13.69 -2.70 -9.70
CA GLU A 178 13.29 -1.62 -8.78
C GLU A 178 13.97 -1.74 -7.41
N ILE A 179 14.17 -2.95 -6.91
CA ILE A 179 14.90 -3.19 -5.66
C ILE A 179 16.37 -2.78 -5.81
N GLU A 180 17.02 -3.11 -6.92
CA GLU A 180 18.41 -2.72 -7.19
C GLU A 180 18.58 -1.20 -7.27
N LYS A 181 17.62 -0.49 -7.92
CA LYS A 181 17.61 0.98 -7.92
C LYS A 181 17.56 1.54 -6.49
N ALA A 182 16.67 1.02 -5.66
CA ALA A 182 16.55 1.44 -4.27
C ALA A 182 17.82 1.11 -3.45
N CYS A 183 18.43 -0.06 -3.67
CA CYS A 183 19.68 -0.45 -3.03
C CYS A 183 20.83 0.48 -3.41
N ASN A 184 20.93 0.89 -4.68
CA ASN A 184 21.97 1.82 -5.13
C ASN A 184 21.81 3.19 -4.45
N VAL A 185 20.59 3.73 -4.35
CA VAL A 185 20.34 4.96 -3.61
C VAL A 185 20.70 4.82 -2.14
N THR A 186 20.37 3.69 -1.52
CA THR A 186 20.74 3.39 -0.13
C THR A 186 22.28 3.35 0.05
N ALA A 187 23.00 2.74 -0.89
CA ALA A 187 24.47 2.73 -0.86
C ALA A 187 25.03 4.17 -0.94
N ASP A 188 24.50 5.00 -1.82
CA ASP A 188 24.90 6.41 -1.92
C ASP A 188 24.60 7.21 -0.65
N MET A 189 23.48 6.92 0.04
CA MET A 189 23.16 7.53 1.34
C MET A 189 24.22 7.18 2.40
N HIS A 190 24.61 5.92 2.49
CA HIS A 190 25.65 5.48 3.42
C HIS A 190 27.03 6.08 3.08
N ILE A 191 27.37 6.17 1.79
CA ILE A 191 28.60 6.82 1.33
C ILE A 191 28.60 8.31 1.69
N ALA A 192 27.47 8.99 1.54
CA ALA A 192 27.31 10.40 1.93
C ALA A 192 27.57 10.58 3.44
N ALA A 193 26.94 9.73 4.27
CA ALA A 193 27.18 9.73 5.71
C ALA A 193 28.68 9.54 6.06
N MET A 194 29.32 8.53 5.48
CA MET A 194 30.76 8.27 5.71
C MET A 194 31.64 9.45 5.31
N LYS A 195 31.28 10.20 4.26
CA LYS A 195 32.03 11.36 3.79
C LYS A 195 31.78 12.61 4.61
N CYS A 196 30.62 12.80 5.20
CA CYS A 196 30.27 14.02 5.93
C CYS A 196 30.65 13.98 7.41
N ILE A 197 30.70 12.80 8.04
CA ILE A 197 30.94 12.65 9.47
C ILE A 197 32.27 13.28 9.90
N ARG A 198 32.20 14.17 10.91
CA ARG A 198 33.35 14.82 11.55
C ARG A 198 33.14 14.93 13.05
N PRO A 199 34.20 14.98 13.85
CA PRO A 199 34.09 15.26 15.28
C PRO A 199 33.30 16.55 15.54
N GLY A 200 32.36 16.51 16.48
CA GLY A 200 31.52 17.64 16.87
C GLY A 200 30.16 17.73 16.14
N MET A 201 29.93 16.89 15.13
CA MET A 201 28.59 16.81 14.50
C MET A 201 27.60 16.08 15.40
N TYR A 202 26.35 16.52 15.33
CA TYR A 202 25.21 15.79 15.89
C TYR A 202 24.70 14.74 14.91
N GLU A 203 24.06 13.69 15.43
CA GLU A 203 23.51 12.58 14.62
C GLU A 203 22.51 13.06 13.57
N TYR A 204 21.64 14.02 13.89
CA TYR A 204 20.66 14.61 12.96
C TYR A 204 21.29 15.32 11.76
N GLU A 205 22.50 15.88 11.91
CA GLU A 205 23.20 16.54 10.80
C GLU A 205 23.65 15.50 9.77
N VAL A 206 24.10 14.33 10.22
CA VAL A 206 24.46 13.19 9.35
C VAL A 206 23.20 12.64 8.68
N VAL A 207 22.10 12.51 9.43
CA VAL A 207 20.81 12.06 8.89
C VAL A 207 20.27 13.01 7.80
N ALA A 208 20.45 14.33 7.97
CA ALA A 208 20.06 15.33 6.98
C ALA A 208 20.77 15.10 5.62
N GLU A 209 22.08 14.80 5.64
CA GLU A 209 22.82 14.49 4.42
C GLU A 209 22.34 13.20 3.74
N MET A 210 22.01 12.17 4.53
CA MET A 210 21.45 10.94 4.00
C MET A 210 20.08 11.16 3.38
N ASN A 211 19.20 11.90 4.04
CA ASN A 211 17.86 12.22 3.54
C ASN A 211 17.92 13.04 2.24
N HIS A 212 18.85 13.99 2.14
CA HIS A 212 19.08 14.75 0.92
C HIS A 212 19.37 13.81 -0.28
N VAL A 213 20.17 12.76 -0.09
CA VAL A 213 20.44 11.79 -1.16
C VAL A 213 19.18 11.03 -1.55
N ALA A 214 18.36 10.57 -0.59
CA ALA A 214 17.10 9.90 -0.89
C ALA A 214 16.13 10.81 -1.66
N GLU A 215 15.89 12.02 -1.15
CA GLU A 215 14.95 12.98 -1.73
C GLU A 215 15.33 13.41 -3.16
N ARG A 216 16.60 13.71 -3.42
CA ARG A 216 17.06 14.08 -4.77
C ARG A 216 16.92 12.95 -5.80
N ASN A 217 16.82 11.69 -5.33
CA ASN A 217 16.54 10.52 -6.16
C ASN A 217 15.05 10.15 -6.18
N ASN A 218 14.18 11.03 -5.68
CA ASN A 218 12.73 10.80 -5.55
C ASN A 218 12.40 9.51 -4.80
N CYS A 219 13.19 9.21 -3.75
CA CYS A 219 13.02 8.08 -2.85
C CYS A 219 12.63 8.55 -1.46
N GLU A 220 11.97 7.66 -0.74
CA GLU A 220 11.60 7.82 0.67
C GLU A 220 12.25 6.74 1.51
N LEU A 221 12.39 7.04 2.80
CA LEU A 221 12.81 6.03 3.77
C LEU A 221 11.67 5.06 4.05
N SER A 222 11.98 3.77 4.15
CA SER A 222 11.01 2.73 4.50
C SER A 222 10.66 2.70 6.00
N PHE A 223 11.51 3.30 6.85
CA PHE A 223 11.34 3.44 8.30
C PHE A 223 12.15 4.65 8.79
N ALA A 224 11.86 5.11 10.01
CA ALA A 224 12.61 6.21 10.63
C ALA A 224 14.09 5.87 10.75
N THR A 225 14.96 6.83 10.45
CA THR A 225 16.40 6.63 10.48
C THR A 225 16.88 6.31 11.90
N ILE A 226 17.71 5.29 12.04
CA ILE A 226 18.43 4.94 13.27
C ILE A 226 19.87 5.37 13.06
N ALA A 227 20.31 6.43 13.74
CA ALA A 227 21.65 6.94 13.66
C ALA A 227 22.20 7.25 15.06
N THR A 228 23.32 6.66 15.44
CA THR A 228 23.90 6.82 16.77
C THR A 228 25.39 6.52 16.78
N ILE A 229 26.13 7.25 17.62
CA ILE A 229 27.57 6.99 17.88
C ILE A 229 27.79 5.88 18.93
N ASN A 230 26.77 5.57 19.72
CA ASN A 230 26.84 4.61 20.83
C ASN A 230 26.01 3.36 20.55
N GLY A 231 26.02 2.86 19.31
CA GLY A 231 25.20 1.73 18.87
C GLY A 231 25.33 0.47 19.71
N GLN A 232 26.46 0.27 20.38
CA GLN A 232 26.69 -0.86 21.27
C GLN A 232 25.88 -0.78 22.59
N THR A 233 25.35 0.40 22.95
CA THR A 233 24.63 0.63 24.21
C THR A 233 23.20 1.11 23.99
N LEU A 234 22.82 1.43 22.75
CA LEU A 234 21.54 2.02 22.42
C LEU A 234 20.57 1.01 21.82
N HIS A 235 19.31 1.26 22.02
CA HIS A 235 18.22 0.44 21.50
C HIS A 235 17.91 0.82 20.04
N ASN A 236 17.29 -0.12 19.31
CA ASN A 236 17.02 -0.02 17.87
C ASN A 236 16.10 1.14 17.44
N HIS A 237 15.43 1.81 18.37
CA HIS A 237 14.51 2.92 18.09
C HIS A 237 14.92 4.20 18.82
N TYR A 238 16.21 4.37 19.06
CA TYR A 238 16.75 5.62 19.58
C TYR A 238 16.71 6.73 18.51
N HIS A 239 16.30 7.93 18.94
CA HIS A 239 16.25 9.15 18.13
C HIS A 239 17.10 10.26 18.76
#